data_8eddbc7aae48ad2c6c6ddb22bd2f383a
#
_entry.id   8eddbc7aae48ad2c6c6ddb22bd2f383a
#
_cell.length_a   1.000
_cell.length_b   1.000
_cell.length_c   1.000
_cell.angle_alpha   90.00
_cell.angle_beta   90.00
_cell.angle_gamma   90.00
#
_symmetry.space_group_name_H-M   'P 1'
#
loop_
_entity.id
_entity.type
_entity.pdbx_description
1 polymer ?
#
loop_
_entity_poly.entity_id
_entity_poly.type
_entity_poly.pdbx_seq_one_letter_code
_entity_poly.pdbx_strand_id
1 'polypeptide(L)'
;MSATTSPTLVIVSGYFGPIHVGHLDMIEAAEAAGDEVFVIVNNNAQQIMKKGKVIMDHADRLRIVEALRAVDHAMVAIDEDGTVCASLEAIGKQFPNHRLVFGNGGDDRKNNDEVPESAVCAQYGIEMVFGMGGLNKADS
;
A
#
# COMPACT_ATOMS: atom_id res chain seq x y z
N MET A 1 -10.32 11.53 -28.74
CA MET A 1 -10.09 11.16 -28.23
C MET A 1 -9.78 10.79 -27.63
N SER A 2 -9.73 10.76 -27.54
CA SER A 2 -9.27 10.55 -26.92
C SER A 2 -8.94 9.63 -26.33
N ALA A 3 -8.35 9.46 -26.46
CA ALA A 3 -7.83 8.38 -25.96
C ALA A 3 -7.79 8.41 -24.61
N THR A 4 -8.47 7.77 -24.10
CA THR A 4 -8.46 7.86 -22.79
C THR A 4 -7.50 6.95 -22.26
N THR A 5 -6.53 7.45 -21.60
CA THR A 5 -5.64 6.66 -20.87
C THR A 5 -6.32 6.34 -19.58
N SER A 6 -6.26 5.14 -19.14
CA SER A 6 -6.80 4.74 -17.84
C SER A 6 -6.04 5.46 -16.74
N PRO A 7 -6.69 5.93 -15.71
CA PRO A 7 -5.98 6.55 -14.60
C PRO A 7 -5.13 5.50 -13.87
N THR A 8 -4.05 5.94 -13.28
CA THR A 8 -3.15 5.08 -12.55
C THR A 8 -3.44 5.19 -11.06
N LEU A 9 -3.73 4.05 -10.44
CA LEU A 9 -3.95 3.97 -8.99
C LEU A 9 -2.70 3.35 -8.38
N VAL A 10 -2.04 4.07 -7.50
CA VAL A 10 -0.85 3.58 -6.83
C VAL A 10 -1.24 3.11 -5.44
N ILE A 11 -0.98 1.85 -5.15
CA ILE A 11 -1.37 1.21 -3.90
C ILE A 11 -0.13 1.05 -3.04
N VAL A 12 -0.21 1.46 -1.79
CA VAL A 12 0.88 1.24 -0.83
C VAL A 12 0.27 0.65 0.43
N SER A 13 1.07 -0.02 1.23
CA SER A 13 0.59 -0.61 2.47
C SER A 13 1.56 -0.33 3.60
N GLY A 14 1.08 -0.37 4.81
CA GLY A 14 1.93 -0.16 5.97
C GLY A 14 1.16 -0.33 7.26
N TYR A 15 1.88 -0.34 8.36
CA TYR A 15 1.29 -0.48 9.68
C TYR A 15 0.88 0.87 10.25
N PHE A 16 1.64 1.93 9.98
CA PHE A 16 1.33 3.31 10.39
C PHE A 16 1.03 3.45 11.87
N GLY A 17 1.76 2.76 12.68
CA GLY A 17 1.53 2.82 14.10
C GLY A 17 2.81 2.91 14.93
N PRO A 18 3.29 4.15 15.15
CA PRO A 18 2.70 5.42 14.69
C PRO A 18 3.12 5.81 13.30
N ILE A 19 2.42 6.74 12.72
CA ILE A 19 2.80 7.26 11.43
C ILE A 19 3.98 8.21 11.62
N HIS A 20 4.91 8.23 10.68
CA HIS A 20 6.07 9.11 10.75
C HIS A 20 6.45 9.59 9.36
N VAL A 21 7.50 10.43 9.29
CA VAL A 21 7.88 11.10 8.04
C VAL A 21 8.21 10.12 6.94
N GLY A 22 8.77 8.97 7.28
CA GLY A 22 9.06 7.95 6.27
C GLY A 22 7.79 7.45 5.59
N HIS A 23 6.68 7.36 6.33
CA HIS A 23 5.40 6.99 5.74
C HIS A 23 4.91 8.09 4.81
N LEU A 24 5.11 9.36 5.20
CA LEU A 24 4.71 10.47 4.34
C LEU A 24 5.52 10.49 3.06
N ASP A 25 6.81 10.20 3.15
CA ASP A 25 7.65 10.16 1.95
C ASP A 25 7.16 9.10 0.98
N MET A 26 6.78 7.94 1.49
CA MET A 26 6.27 6.85 0.65
C MET A 26 4.96 7.25 -0.01
N ILE A 27 4.05 7.85 0.77
CA ILE A 27 2.75 8.23 0.26
C ILE A 27 2.88 9.35 -0.77
N GLU A 28 3.77 10.31 -0.53
CA GLU A 28 4.00 11.40 -1.47
C GLU A 28 4.66 10.90 -2.75
N ALA A 29 5.54 9.91 -2.64
CA ALA A 29 6.13 9.29 -3.82
C ALA A 29 5.06 8.58 -4.62
N ALA A 30 4.11 7.94 -3.94
CA ALA A 30 2.99 7.30 -4.63
C ALA A 30 2.12 8.33 -5.35
N GLU A 31 1.89 9.47 -4.72
CA GLU A 31 1.10 10.53 -5.32
C GLU A 31 1.78 11.02 -6.59
N ALA A 32 3.09 11.14 -6.58
CA ALA A 32 3.84 11.61 -7.74
C ALA A 32 3.89 10.56 -8.85
N ALA A 33 3.65 9.30 -8.53
CA ALA A 33 3.78 8.21 -9.51
C ALA A 33 2.49 7.89 -10.26
N GLY A 34 1.37 8.48 -9.87
CA GLY A 34 0.10 8.15 -10.52
C GLY A 34 -0.94 9.22 -10.30
N ASP A 35 -2.18 8.86 -10.56
CA ASP A 35 -3.30 9.79 -10.46
C ASP A 35 -4.01 9.72 -9.14
N GLU A 36 -4.03 8.55 -8.52
CA GLU A 36 -4.71 8.36 -7.25
C GLU A 36 -3.87 7.49 -6.34
N VAL A 37 -3.99 7.64 -5.05
CA VAL A 37 -3.26 6.86 -4.07
C VAL A 37 -4.24 6.08 -3.21
N PHE A 38 -4.01 4.78 -3.08
CA PHE A 38 -4.81 3.90 -2.24
C PHE A 38 -3.88 3.33 -1.17
N VAL A 39 -4.22 3.52 0.09
CA VAL A 39 -3.38 3.05 1.19
C VAL A 39 -4.07 1.88 1.89
N ILE A 40 -3.36 0.77 2.07
CA ILE A 40 -3.84 -0.36 2.85
C ILE A 40 -3.18 -0.28 4.22
N VAL A 41 -4.00 -0.19 5.26
CA VAL A 41 -3.51 -0.13 6.63
C VAL A 41 -3.55 -1.55 7.19
N ASN A 42 -2.41 -2.08 7.58
CA ASN A 42 -2.36 -3.42 8.13
C ASN A 42 -3.22 -3.51 9.38
N ASN A 43 -3.93 -4.62 9.54
CA ASN A 43 -4.91 -4.73 10.62
C ASN A 43 -4.24 -5.11 11.95
N ASN A 44 -5.05 -5.12 13.02
CA ASN A 44 -4.52 -5.39 14.34
C ASN A 44 -3.88 -6.77 14.45
N ALA A 45 -4.51 -7.78 13.84
CA ALA A 45 -3.96 -9.12 13.89
C ALA A 45 -2.58 -9.19 13.24
N GLN A 46 -2.42 -8.48 12.12
CA GLN A 46 -1.14 -8.42 11.43
C GLN A 46 -0.11 -7.68 12.28
N GLN A 47 -0.53 -6.64 12.98
CA GLN A 47 0.40 -5.89 13.84
C GLN A 47 0.85 -6.75 15.01
N ILE A 48 -0.03 -7.57 15.56
CA ILE A 48 0.34 -8.50 16.62
C ILE A 48 1.36 -9.51 16.09
N MET A 49 1.16 -10.03 14.88
CA MET A 49 2.11 -10.97 14.30
C MET A 49 3.49 -10.35 14.14
N LYS A 50 3.55 -9.08 13.78
CA LYS A 50 4.84 -8.44 13.53
C LYS A 50 5.48 -7.87 14.79
N LYS A 51 4.68 -7.24 15.64
CA LYS A 51 5.21 -6.49 16.79
C LYS A 51 4.81 -7.04 18.14
N GLY A 52 3.98 -8.04 18.16
CA GLY A 52 3.54 -8.67 19.42
C GLY A 52 2.43 -7.94 20.12
N LYS A 53 2.03 -6.76 19.68
CA LYS A 53 0.98 -6.01 20.33
C LYS A 53 0.42 -4.95 19.41
N VAL A 54 -0.74 -4.41 19.76
CA VAL A 54 -1.34 -3.30 19.04
C VAL A 54 -1.08 -2.05 19.85
N ILE A 55 -0.43 -1.07 19.24
CA ILE A 55 -0.17 0.19 19.88
C ILE A 55 -1.31 1.16 19.59
N MET A 56 -1.85 1.13 18.40
CA MET A 56 -2.97 1.98 18.01
C MET A 56 -3.93 1.14 17.19
N ASP A 57 -5.19 1.14 17.54
CA ASP A 57 -6.20 0.34 16.85
C ASP A 57 -6.24 0.67 15.37
N HIS A 58 -6.49 -0.33 14.53
CA HIS A 58 -6.45 -0.11 13.09
C HIS A 58 -7.52 0.88 12.61
N ALA A 59 -8.64 1.01 13.31
CA ALA A 59 -9.63 2.00 12.94
C ALA A 59 -9.10 3.42 13.12
N ASP A 60 -8.32 3.65 14.16
CA ASP A 60 -7.71 4.95 14.41
C ASP A 60 -6.60 5.21 13.40
N ARG A 61 -5.82 4.19 13.09
CA ARG A 61 -4.75 4.35 12.09
C ARG A 61 -5.33 4.65 10.72
N LEU A 62 -6.44 3.99 10.38
CA LEU A 62 -7.12 4.26 9.12
C LEU A 62 -7.61 5.71 9.09
N ARG A 63 -8.19 6.18 10.18
CA ARG A 63 -8.72 7.53 10.24
C ARG A 63 -7.61 8.56 10.02
N ILE A 64 -6.44 8.34 10.62
CA ILE A 64 -5.32 9.25 10.44
C ILE A 64 -4.85 9.24 8.99
N VAL A 65 -4.74 8.06 8.40
CA VAL A 65 -4.28 7.94 7.01
C VAL A 65 -5.27 8.62 6.07
N GLU A 66 -6.56 8.45 6.31
CA GLU A 66 -7.57 9.06 5.45
C GLU A 66 -7.53 10.59 5.50
N ALA A 67 -7.00 11.15 6.57
CA ALA A 67 -6.91 12.60 6.70
C ALA A 67 -5.70 13.20 5.98
N LEU A 68 -4.81 12.37 5.47
CA LEU A 68 -3.63 12.87 4.77
C LEU A 68 -4.02 13.36 3.38
N ARG A 69 -3.49 14.52 3.01
CA ARG A 69 -3.89 15.16 1.77
C ARG A 69 -3.64 14.31 0.53
N ALA A 70 -2.56 13.58 0.51
CA ALA A 70 -2.18 12.80 -0.67
C ALA A 70 -2.96 11.50 -0.83
N VAL A 71 -3.78 11.12 0.15
CA VAL A 71 -4.47 9.84 0.14
C VAL A 71 -5.87 10.02 -0.43
N ASP A 72 -6.18 9.29 -1.49
CA ASP A 72 -7.50 9.35 -2.10
C ASP A 72 -8.41 8.24 -1.60
N HIS A 73 -7.85 7.08 -1.30
CA HIS A 73 -8.61 5.94 -0.80
C HIS A 73 -7.80 5.23 0.27
N ALA A 74 -8.44 4.62 1.22
CA ALA A 74 -7.75 3.83 2.23
C ALA A 74 -8.66 2.72 2.75
N MET A 75 -8.06 1.64 3.20
CA MET A 75 -8.80 0.54 3.81
C MET A 75 -7.94 -0.16 4.83
N VAL A 76 -8.57 -0.85 5.77
CA VAL A 76 -7.87 -1.76 6.65
C VAL A 76 -7.74 -3.08 5.91
N ALA A 77 -6.57 -3.70 5.98
CA ALA A 77 -6.33 -4.96 5.28
C ALA A 77 -7.34 -6.03 5.73
N ILE A 78 -7.81 -6.82 4.78
CA ILE A 78 -8.74 -7.90 5.08
C ILE A 78 -8.04 -9.23 5.23
N ASP A 79 -6.71 -9.25 5.05
CA ASP A 79 -5.92 -10.46 5.09
C ASP A 79 -5.82 -11.02 6.50
N GLU A 80 -5.70 -12.35 6.58
CA GLU A 80 -5.54 -13.01 7.87
C GLU A 80 -4.10 -13.43 8.11
N ASP A 81 -3.24 -13.28 7.13
CA ASP A 81 -1.83 -13.58 7.28
C ASP A 81 -1.04 -12.27 7.24
N GLY A 82 0.26 -12.36 7.19
CA GLY A 82 1.12 -11.17 7.22
C GLY A 82 1.26 -10.45 5.89
N THR A 83 0.47 -10.83 4.87
CA THR A 83 0.57 -10.22 3.56
C THR A 83 -0.62 -9.31 3.30
N VAL A 84 -0.65 -8.66 2.16
CA VAL A 84 -1.82 -7.90 1.73
C VAL A 84 -2.41 -8.46 0.43
N CYS A 85 -2.19 -9.75 0.20
CA CYS A 85 -2.64 -10.40 -1.03
C CYS A 85 -4.15 -10.32 -1.21
N ALA A 86 -4.93 -10.62 -0.18
CA ALA A 86 -6.39 -10.58 -0.30
C ALA A 86 -6.88 -9.15 -0.48
N SER A 87 -6.22 -8.19 0.16
CA SER A 87 -6.58 -6.79 -0.01
C SER A 87 -6.29 -6.32 -1.42
N LEU A 88 -5.15 -6.72 -1.99
CA LEU A 88 -4.81 -6.36 -3.38
C LEU A 88 -5.80 -6.99 -4.36
N GLU A 89 -6.22 -8.22 -4.11
CA GLU A 89 -7.21 -8.86 -4.95
C GLU A 89 -8.52 -8.08 -4.92
N ALA A 90 -8.95 -7.63 -3.75
CA ALA A 90 -10.17 -6.87 -3.62
C ALA A 90 -10.07 -5.54 -4.39
N ILE A 91 -8.92 -4.89 -4.31
CA ILE A 91 -8.70 -3.64 -5.04
C ILE A 91 -8.69 -3.90 -6.55
N GLY A 92 -8.06 -4.98 -6.98
CA GLY A 92 -8.03 -5.33 -8.39
C GLY A 92 -9.42 -5.52 -8.97
N LYS A 93 -10.31 -6.11 -8.19
CA LYS A 93 -11.69 -6.30 -8.63
C LYS A 93 -12.49 -5.01 -8.60
N GLN A 94 -12.15 -4.11 -7.67
CA GLN A 94 -12.89 -2.88 -7.52
C GLN A 94 -12.53 -1.84 -8.57
N PHE A 95 -11.30 -1.89 -9.07
CA PHE A 95 -10.81 -0.89 -10.03
C PHE A 95 -10.40 -1.54 -11.36
N PRO A 96 -11.34 -2.15 -12.08
CA PRO A 96 -10.98 -2.92 -13.28
C PRO A 96 -10.50 -2.05 -14.44
N ASN A 97 -10.79 -0.76 -14.41
CA ASN A 97 -10.42 0.13 -15.50
C ASN A 97 -9.22 1.01 -15.18
N HIS A 98 -8.59 0.79 -14.04
CA HIS A 98 -7.40 1.55 -13.67
C HIS A 98 -6.14 0.79 -14.02
N ARG A 99 -5.08 1.51 -14.27
CA ARG A 99 -3.75 0.91 -14.27
C ARG A 99 -3.34 0.83 -12.80
N LEU A 100 -3.03 -0.36 -12.33
CA LEU A 100 -2.74 -0.57 -10.92
C LEU A 100 -1.25 -0.76 -10.68
N VAL A 101 -0.71 -0.06 -9.69
CA VAL A 101 0.69 -0.15 -9.30
C VAL A 101 0.73 -0.38 -7.80
N PHE A 102 1.49 -1.39 -7.36
CA PHE A 102 1.70 -1.64 -5.94
C PHE A 102 3.12 -1.22 -5.59
N GLY A 103 3.24 -0.20 -4.77
CA GLY A 103 4.53 0.34 -4.39
C GLY A 103 5.00 -0.24 -3.07
N ASN A 104 6.21 -0.76 -3.06
CA ASN A 104 6.84 -1.23 -1.83
C ASN A 104 7.83 -0.21 -1.34
N GLY A 105 7.92 -0.07 -0.02
CA GLY A 105 8.76 0.96 0.57
C GLY A 105 10.21 0.59 0.56
N GLY A 106 11.04 0.57 0.15
CA GLY A 106 12.44 0.43 -0.01
C GLY A 106 13.24 -0.28 1.04
N ASP A 107 12.76 -1.32 1.59
CA ASP A 107 13.54 -1.99 2.59
C ASP A 107 14.23 -3.21 2.02
N ASP A 108 14.08 -4.37 2.59
CA ASP A 108 14.83 -5.51 2.22
C ASP A 108 14.38 -6.19 0.98
N ARG A 109 13.25 -5.87 0.43
CA ARG A 109 12.70 -6.59 -0.70
C ARG A 109 13.25 -6.03 -1.98
N LYS A 110 13.90 -6.87 -2.75
CA LYS A 110 14.64 -6.41 -3.90
C LYS A 110 14.10 -6.85 -5.24
N ASN A 111 13.21 -7.82 -5.26
CA ASN A 111 12.63 -8.24 -6.54
C ASN A 111 11.32 -8.96 -6.27
N ASN A 112 10.59 -9.22 -7.35
CA ASN A 112 9.28 -9.81 -7.24
C ASN A 112 9.26 -11.17 -6.59
N ASP A 113 10.31 -11.92 -6.73
CA ASP A 113 10.31 -13.29 -6.22
C ASP A 113 10.37 -13.33 -4.71
N GLU A 114 10.74 -12.23 -4.07
CA GLU A 114 10.87 -12.21 -2.63
C GLU A 114 9.64 -11.66 -1.95
N VAL A 115 8.60 -11.34 -2.68
CA VAL A 115 7.42 -10.68 -2.14
C VAL A 115 6.21 -11.59 -2.31
N PRO A 116 5.53 -11.94 -1.22
CA PRO A 116 4.37 -12.84 -1.33
C PRO A 116 3.28 -12.30 -2.25
N GLU A 117 3.18 -10.99 -2.36
CA GLU A 117 2.15 -10.37 -3.18
C GLU A 117 2.39 -10.49 -4.67
N SER A 118 3.55 -10.97 -5.10
CA SER A 118 3.87 -11.00 -6.51
C SER A 118 2.89 -11.84 -7.32
N ALA A 119 2.41 -12.95 -6.78
CA ALA A 119 1.49 -13.82 -7.51
C ALA A 119 0.15 -13.14 -7.76
N VAL A 120 -0.40 -12.45 -6.76
CA VAL A 120 -1.70 -11.80 -6.94
C VAL A 120 -1.53 -10.57 -7.83
N CYS A 121 -0.40 -9.89 -7.75
CA CYS A 121 -0.15 -8.77 -8.65
C CYS A 121 -0.08 -9.25 -10.09
N ALA A 122 0.59 -10.35 -10.34
CA ALA A 122 0.65 -10.91 -11.69
C ALA A 122 -0.74 -11.30 -12.18
N GLN A 123 -1.55 -11.88 -11.31
CA GLN A 123 -2.88 -12.34 -11.69
C GLN A 123 -3.79 -11.20 -12.10
N TYR A 124 -3.70 -10.07 -11.41
CA TYR A 124 -4.58 -8.92 -11.68
C TYR A 124 -3.90 -7.81 -12.48
N GLY A 125 -2.72 -8.08 -13.02
CA GLY A 125 -2.04 -7.08 -13.84
C GLY A 125 -1.56 -5.88 -13.05
N ILE A 126 -1.24 -6.06 -11.79
CA ILE A 126 -0.76 -4.98 -10.94
C ILE A 126 0.75 -4.91 -11.07
N GLU A 127 1.27 -3.76 -11.47
CA GLU A 127 2.70 -3.58 -11.64
C GLU A 127 3.32 -3.34 -10.27
N MET A 128 4.43 -3.99 -9.96
CA MET A 128 5.11 -3.81 -8.68
C MET A 128 6.29 -2.87 -8.85
N VAL A 129 6.42 -1.92 -7.93
CA VAL A 129 7.51 -0.96 -7.92
C VAL A 129 8.17 -1.01 -6.56
N PHE A 130 9.49 -1.15 -6.52
CA PHE A 130 10.23 -1.23 -5.27
C PHE A 130 10.95 0.09 -5.00
N GLY A 131 11.26 0.35 -3.74
CA GLY A 131 11.96 1.59 -3.38
C GLY A 131 11.08 2.83 -3.35
N MET A 132 9.79 2.65 -3.20
CA MET A 132 8.88 3.79 -3.11
C MET A 132 9.24 4.59 -1.86
N GLY A 133 9.37 5.89 -1.99
CA GLY A 133 9.84 6.72 -0.91
C GLY A 133 11.34 6.90 -0.92
N GLY A 134 11.99 6.34 -1.90
CA GLY A 134 13.40 6.55 -2.11
C GLY A 134 14.25 5.86 -1.07
N LEU A 135 15.39 6.43 -0.84
CA LEU A 135 16.35 5.83 0.03
C LEU A 135 16.19 6.22 1.47
N ASN A 136 15.16 6.97 1.80
CA ASN A 136 14.97 7.39 3.15
C ASN A 136 14.46 6.21 3.94
N LYS A 137 15.37 5.59 4.69
CA LYS A 137 15.02 4.44 5.35
C LYS A 137 14.69 4.68 6.72
N ALA A 138 13.92 5.67 6.96
CA ALA A 138 13.51 5.91 8.28
C ALA A 138 12.78 4.70 8.64
N ASP A 139 13.02 3.80 8.93
CA ASP A 139 12.41 2.67 9.27
C ASP A 139 11.05 2.60 9.47
N SER A 140 10.38 1.73 9.19
CA SER A 140 8.98 1.65 9.42
C SER A 140 8.57 0.80 10.54
#